data_1cddca18d0fc162c8dc8a9e11d81ee7b
#
_entry.id   1cddca18d0fc162c8dc8a9e11d81ee7b
#
_cell.length_a   1.000
_cell.length_b   1.000
_cell.length_c   1.000
_cell.angle_alpha   90.00
_cell.angle_beta   90.00
_cell.angle_gamma   90.00
#
_symmetry.space_group_name_H-M   'P 1'
#
loop_
_entity.id
_entity.type
_entity.pdbx_description
1 polymer ?
#
loop_
_entity_poly.entity_id
_entity_poly.type
_entity_poly.pdbx_seq_one_letter_code
_entity_poly.pdbx_strand_id
1 'polypeptide(L)'
;MKKILVVEDDPVNQTILSDFLAANGYETLAASTGQEGITRFQKDAPDLLLVDIQLPSKSGIEVCREIKGLAQGKSTPIVLMSAVYSDHDRPSPEDQAASLADGYLTKPFDLVALLAKVRQLIGEA
;
A
#
# COMPACT_ATOMS: atom_id res chain seq x y z
N MET A 1 19.05 -1.54 -2.44
CA MET A 1 17.80 -2.32 -2.51
C MET A 1 16.65 -1.43 -2.10
N LYS A 2 15.61 -1.40 -2.90
CA LYS A 2 14.46 -0.55 -2.59
C LYS A 2 13.57 -1.21 -1.57
N LYS A 3 12.99 -0.40 -0.69
CA LYS A 3 12.16 -0.87 0.42
C LYS A 3 10.69 -0.66 0.13
N ILE A 4 9.89 -1.68 0.42
CA ILE A 4 8.44 -1.60 0.31
C ILE A 4 7.83 -1.91 1.65
N LEU A 5 6.97 -1.02 2.13
CA LEU A 5 6.22 -1.24 3.37
C LEU A 5 4.84 -1.77 3.02
N VAL A 6 4.52 -2.95 3.53
CA VAL A 6 3.23 -3.60 3.32
C VAL A 6 2.39 -3.39 4.58
N VAL A 7 1.28 -2.66 4.44
CA VAL A 7 0.36 -2.41 5.55
C VAL A 7 -0.90 -3.24 5.30
N GLU A 8 -1.00 -4.35 6.00
CA GLU A 8 -2.05 -5.35 5.80
C GLU A 8 -2.28 -6.07 7.13
N ASP A 9 -3.53 -6.12 7.59
CA ASP A 9 -3.83 -6.72 8.89
C ASP A 9 -3.98 -8.25 8.85
N ASP A 10 -4.26 -8.81 7.67
CA ASP A 10 -4.34 -10.27 7.54
C ASP A 10 -2.92 -10.83 7.43
N PRO A 11 -2.48 -11.65 8.42
CA PRO A 11 -1.10 -12.14 8.41
C PRO A 11 -0.78 -13.03 7.20
N VAL A 12 -1.76 -13.74 6.67
CA VAL A 12 -1.54 -14.58 5.48
C VAL A 12 -1.27 -13.72 4.26
N ASN A 13 -2.11 -12.72 4.02
CA ASN A 13 -1.91 -11.80 2.90
C ASN A 13 -0.63 -11.01 3.06
N GLN A 14 -0.32 -10.57 4.27
CA GLN A 14 0.91 -9.84 4.55
C GLN A 14 2.13 -10.68 4.16
N THR A 15 2.13 -11.95 4.55
CA THR A 15 3.23 -12.86 4.26
C THR A 15 3.34 -13.12 2.76
N ILE A 16 2.23 -13.36 2.08
CA ILE A 16 2.23 -13.60 0.64
C ILE A 16 2.84 -12.41 -0.11
N LEU A 17 2.38 -11.21 0.21
CA LEU A 17 2.87 -9.99 -0.46
C LEU A 17 4.34 -9.75 -0.16
N SER A 18 4.73 -9.89 1.10
CA SER A 18 6.11 -9.63 1.52
C SER A 18 7.06 -10.64 0.89
N ASP A 19 6.71 -11.92 0.91
CA ASP A 19 7.57 -12.96 0.36
C ASP A 19 7.71 -12.81 -1.16
N PHE A 20 6.61 -12.51 -1.84
CA PHE A 20 6.65 -12.34 -3.29
C PHE A 20 7.56 -11.17 -3.67
N LEU A 21 7.44 -10.04 -3.00
CA LEU A 21 8.25 -8.88 -3.30
C LEU A 21 9.72 -9.10 -2.94
N ALA A 22 9.97 -9.79 -1.82
CA ALA A 22 11.33 -10.14 -1.43
C ALA A 22 11.97 -11.06 -2.46
N ALA A 23 11.21 -12.01 -3.00
CA ALA A 23 11.70 -12.91 -4.03
C ALA A 23 12.06 -12.17 -5.33
N ASN A 24 11.52 -10.98 -5.52
CA ASN A 24 11.82 -10.14 -6.68
C ASN A 24 12.85 -9.06 -6.37
N GLY A 25 13.54 -9.16 -5.26
CA GLY A 25 14.69 -8.32 -4.95
C GLY A 25 14.42 -7.09 -4.10
N TYR A 26 13.18 -6.89 -3.67
CA TYR A 26 12.87 -5.74 -2.82
C TYR A 26 13.06 -6.09 -1.35
N GLU A 27 13.45 -5.10 -0.56
CA GLU A 27 13.44 -5.25 0.89
C GLU A 27 12.02 -4.95 1.36
N THR A 28 11.45 -5.82 2.20
CA THR A 28 10.06 -5.65 2.64
C THR A 28 9.99 -5.38 4.14
N LEU A 29 9.08 -4.48 4.48
CA LEU A 29 8.73 -4.16 5.86
C LEU A 29 7.24 -4.40 5.98
N ALA A 30 6.77 -4.73 7.18
CA ALA A 30 5.37 -5.05 7.38
C ALA A 30 4.78 -4.28 8.55
N ALA A 31 3.52 -3.92 8.42
CA ALA A 31 2.75 -3.30 9.49
C ALA A 31 1.35 -3.92 9.47
N SER A 32 0.78 -4.12 10.63
CA SER A 32 -0.53 -4.77 10.76
C SER A 32 -1.67 -3.80 11.01
N THR A 33 -1.36 -2.55 11.31
CA THR A 33 -2.36 -1.51 11.53
C THR A 33 -1.94 -0.24 10.78
N GLY A 34 -2.92 0.64 10.57
CA GLY A 34 -2.63 1.92 9.93
C GLY A 34 -1.64 2.76 10.72
N GLN A 35 -1.80 2.80 12.03
CA GLN A 35 -0.90 3.59 12.87
C GLN A 35 0.52 3.03 12.84
N GLU A 36 0.65 1.72 12.89
CA GLU A 36 1.95 1.08 12.77
C GLU A 36 2.59 1.40 11.41
N GLY A 37 1.78 1.41 10.36
CA GLY A 37 2.25 1.77 9.03
C GLY A 37 2.82 3.19 8.98
N ILE A 38 2.13 4.14 9.57
CA ILE A 38 2.61 5.53 9.62
C ILE A 38 3.90 5.62 10.42
N THR A 39 3.95 4.96 11.56
CA THR A 39 5.15 4.96 12.41
C THR A 39 6.35 4.34 11.67
N ARG A 40 6.13 3.21 11.00
CA ARG A 40 7.18 2.56 10.23
C ARG A 40 7.64 3.42 9.06
N PHE A 41 6.70 4.09 8.40
CA PHE A 41 7.04 5.00 7.31
C PHE A 41 7.99 6.09 7.78
N GLN A 42 7.67 6.70 8.92
CA GLN A 42 8.49 7.79 9.44
C GLN A 42 9.88 7.32 9.86
N LYS A 43 9.96 6.09 10.39
CA LYS A 43 11.21 5.54 10.90
C LYS A 43 12.10 5.00 9.78
N ASP A 44 11.53 4.27 8.85
CA ASP A 44 12.30 3.49 7.88
C ASP A 44 12.33 4.10 6.48
N ALA A 45 11.54 5.11 6.21
CA ALA A 45 11.49 5.83 4.92
C ALA A 45 11.46 4.89 3.72
N PRO A 46 10.43 4.03 3.60
CA PRO A 46 10.35 3.12 2.46
C PRO A 46 10.18 3.87 1.14
N ASP A 47 10.50 3.20 0.06
CA ASP A 47 10.40 3.77 -1.28
C ASP A 47 8.98 3.68 -1.84
N LEU A 48 8.16 2.78 -1.30
CA LEU A 48 6.79 2.60 -1.72
C LEU A 48 5.99 1.95 -0.59
N LEU A 49 4.70 2.26 -0.50
CA LEU A 49 3.79 1.60 0.42
C LEU A 49 2.70 0.86 -0.34
N LEU A 50 2.40 -0.34 0.12
CA LEU A 50 1.18 -1.06 -0.26
C LEU A 50 0.27 -1.03 0.96
N VAL A 51 -0.90 -0.44 0.83
CA VAL A 51 -1.78 -0.22 1.98
C VAL A 51 -3.17 -0.76 1.68
N ASP A 52 -3.65 -1.68 2.51
CA ASP A 52 -5.03 -2.15 2.44
C ASP A 52 -5.95 -1.03 2.93
N ILE A 53 -7.01 -0.77 2.19
CA ILE A 53 -8.01 0.22 2.62
C ILE A 53 -8.72 -0.26 3.87
N GLN A 54 -9.01 -1.56 3.96
CA GLN A 54 -9.78 -2.11 5.08
C GLN A 54 -8.86 -2.53 6.23
N LEU A 55 -8.45 -1.55 7.01
CA LEU A 55 -7.64 -1.78 8.19
C LEU A 55 -8.46 -1.49 9.45
N PRO A 56 -8.15 -2.16 10.57
CA PRO A 56 -8.83 -1.83 11.82
C PRO A 56 -8.42 -0.45 12.30
N SER A 57 -9.33 0.23 12.96
CA SER A 57 -9.17 1.53 13.60
C SER A 57 -8.94 2.69 12.64
N LYS A 58 -7.93 2.62 11.80
CA LYS A 58 -7.61 3.68 10.86
C LYS A 58 -7.55 3.08 9.46
N SER A 59 -8.39 3.57 8.56
CA SER A 59 -8.47 3.03 7.20
C SER A 59 -7.20 3.34 6.40
N GLY A 60 -6.99 2.55 5.34
CA GLY A 60 -5.85 2.80 4.46
C GLY A 60 -5.91 4.15 3.77
N ILE A 61 -7.13 4.67 3.53
CA ILE A 61 -7.29 6.00 2.96
C ILE A 61 -6.79 7.07 3.92
N GLU A 62 -7.11 6.92 5.21
CA GLU A 62 -6.59 7.83 6.22
C GLU A 62 -5.07 7.76 6.33
N VAL A 63 -4.52 6.54 6.25
CA VAL A 63 -3.07 6.35 6.25
C VAL A 63 -2.44 7.10 5.07
N CYS A 64 -3.00 6.93 3.88
CA CYS A 64 -2.51 7.61 2.70
C CYS A 64 -2.56 9.12 2.87
N ARG A 65 -3.67 9.62 3.37
CA ARG A 65 -3.86 11.06 3.57
C ARG A 65 -2.85 11.62 4.56
N GLU A 66 -2.63 10.92 5.67
CA GLU A 66 -1.68 11.38 6.68
C GLU A 66 -0.25 11.36 6.15
N ILE A 67 0.13 10.29 5.45
CA ILE A 67 1.48 10.19 4.90
C ILE A 67 1.72 11.26 3.84
N LYS A 68 0.76 11.47 2.93
CA LYS A 68 0.90 12.50 1.91
C LYS A 68 0.91 13.91 2.50
N GLY A 69 0.38 14.08 3.71
CA GLY A 69 0.45 15.35 4.42
C GLY A 69 1.81 15.63 5.06
N LEU A 70 2.66 14.61 5.18
CA LEU A 70 3.99 14.79 5.73
C LEU A 70 4.94 15.25 4.60
N ALA A 71 5.89 16.11 4.96
CA ALA A 71 6.84 16.60 3.96
C ALA A 71 7.58 15.44 3.29
N GLN A 72 8.00 14.43 4.08
CA GLN A 72 8.72 13.28 3.56
C GLN A 72 7.84 12.32 2.78
N GLY A 73 6.51 12.43 2.90
CA GLY A 73 5.58 11.52 2.25
C GLY A 73 4.98 12.03 0.95
N LYS A 74 5.22 13.28 0.62
CA LYS A 74 4.56 13.89 -0.54
C LYS A 74 4.91 13.21 -1.85
N SER A 75 6.12 12.74 -2.00
CA SER A 75 6.59 12.11 -3.23
C SER A 75 6.73 10.59 -3.11
N THR A 76 6.39 10.00 -1.95
CA THR A 76 6.48 8.56 -1.79
C THR A 76 5.26 7.89 -2.42
N PRO A 77 5.44 6.98 -3.39
CA PRO A 77 4.30 6.31 -4.01
C PRO A 77 3.54 5.43 -3.02
N ILE A 78 2.22 5.50 -3.08
CA ILE A 78 1.34 4.67 -2.26
C ILE A 78 0.37 3.96 -3.19
N VAL A 79 0.30 2.65 -3.07
CA VAL A 79 -0.67 1.82 -3.79
C VAL A 79 -1.70 1.34 -2.79
N LEU A 80 -2.95 1.70 -3.00
CA LEU A 80 -4.05 1.25 -2.15
C LEU A 80 -4.61 -0.06 -2.70
N MET A 81 -4.96 -0.97 -1.79
CA MET A 81 -5.54 -2.25 -2.12
C MET A 81 -6.93 -2.32 -1.52
N SER A 82 -7.91 -2.76 -2.29
CA SER A 82 -9.29 -2.76 -1.87
C SER A 82 -9.98 -4.04 -2.30
N ALA A 83 -10.96 -4.49 -1.52
CA ALA A 83 -11.78 -5.63 -1.92
C ALA A 83 -12.59 -5.28 -3.16
N VAL A 84 -12.91 -6.32 -3.95
CA VAL A 84 -13.84 -6.15 -5.06
C VAL A 84 -15.22 -5.94 -4.50
N TYR A 85 -15.87 -4.87 -4.93
CA TYR A 85 -17.26 -4.62 -4.61
C TYR A 85 -18.13 -5.04 -5.79
N SER A 86 -19.43 -4.95 -5.60
CA SER A 86 -20.37 -5.30 -6.64
C SER A 86 -20.39 -4.23 -7.73
N ASP A 87 -21.32 -4.38 -8.67
CA ASP A 87 -21.50 -3.46 -9.76
C ASP A 87 -21.80 -2.03 -9.34
N HIS A 88 -22.11 -1.85 -8.08
CA HIS A 88 -22.40 -0.54 -7.55
C HIS A 88 -21.15 0.14 -7.03
N ASP A 89 -20.03 -0.39 -7.36
CA ASP A 89 -18.76 0.16 -6.98
C ASP A 89 -18.51 1.45 -7.67
N ARG A 90 -19.11 2.42 -7.10
CA ARG A 90 -18.74 3.78 -7.41
C ARG A 90 -17.71 4.18 -6.43
N PRO A 91 -16.76 4.99 -6.83
CA PRO A 91 -15.89 5.60 -5.84
C PRO A 91 -16.77 6.28 -4.81
N SER A 92 -16.68 5.82 -3.57
CA SER A 92 -17.30 6.53 -2.45
C SER A 92 -16.57 7.86 -2.28
N PRO A 93 -17.08 8.79 -1.49
CA PRO A 93 -16.31 9.99 -1.16
C PRO A 93 -14.94 9.65 -0.60
N GLU A 94 -14.83 8.52 0.09
CA GLU A 94 -13.56 8.06 0.62
C GLU A 94 -12.64 7.59 -0.50
N ASP A 95 -13.19 6.85 -1.46
CA ASP A 95 -12.42 6.39 -2.61
C ASP A 95 -11.98 7.55 -3.47
N GLN A 96 -12.74 8.61 -3.52
CA GLN A 96 -12.32 9.82 -4.22
C GLN A 96 -11.12 10.46 -3.53
N ALA A 97 -11.05 10.35 -2.22
CA ALA A 97 -9.86 10.77 -1.50
C ALA A 97 -8.67 9.86 -1.81
N ALA A 98 -8.92 8.66 -2.28
CA ALA A 98 -7.88 7.76 -2.74
C ALA A 98 -7.17 8.28 -4.00
N SER A 99 -7.66 9.34 -4.61
CA SER A 99 -6.95 10.02 -5.69
C SER A 99 -5.59 10.55 -5.24
N LEU A 100 -5.35 10.62 -3.94
CA LEU A 100 -4.03 10.94 -3.42
C LEU A 100 -3.04 9.80 -3.63
N ALA A 101 -3.53 8.57 -3.82
CA ALA A 101 -2.67 7.43 -4.05
C ALA A 101 -2.11 7.46 -5.46
N ASP A 102 -0.95 6.84 -5.61
CA ASP A 102 -0.27 6.76 -6.91
C ASP A 102 -0.68 5.53 -7.70
N GLY A 103 -1.35 4.57 -7.04
CA GLY A 103 -1.85 3.38 -7.69
C GLY A 103 -2.97 2.78 -6.87
N TYR A 104 -3.73 1.89 -7.52
CA TYR A 104 -4.89 1.29 -6.91
C TYR A 104 -5.05 -0.13 -7.47
N LEU A 105 -5.17 -1.11 -6.59
CA LEU A 105 -5.38 -2.50 -6.98
C LEU A 105 -6.63 -3.02 -6.31
N THR A 106 -7.50 -3.66 -7.09
CA THR A 106 -8.73 -4.24 -6.58
C THR A 106 -8.53 -5.73 -6.32
N LYS A 107 -8.87 -6.18 -5.14
CA LYS A 107 -8.77 -7.60 -4.80
C LYS A 107 -9.96 -8.36 -5.40
N PRO A 108 -9.76 -9.58 -5.85
CA PRO A 108 -8.47 -10.27 -5.97
C PRO A 108 -7.66 -9.71 -7.14
N PHE A 109 -6.38 -9.56 -6.93
CA PHE A 109 -5.47 -9.17 -8.01
C PHE A 109 -4.37 -10.23 -8.08
N ASP A 110 -3.73 -10.35 -9.24
CA ASP A 110 -2.63 -11.29 -9.35
C ASP A 110 -1.30 -10.63 -9.00
N LEU A 111 -0.34 -11.45 -8.63
CA LEU A 111 0.95 -10.94 -8.20
C LEU A 111 1.75 -10.33 -9.35
N VAL A 112 1.49 -10.77 -10.58
CA VAL A 112 2.13 -10.19 -11.76
C VAL A 112 1.69 -8.73 -11.93
N ALA A 113 0.38 -8.47 -11.76
CA ALA A 113 -0.13 -7.10 -11.84
C ALA A 113 0.46 -6.23 -10.73
N LEU A 114 0.59 -6.77 -9.53
CA LEU A 114 1.21 -6.06 -8.43
C LEU A 114 2.65 -5.68 -8.75
N LEU A 115 3.43 -6.65 -9.24
CA LEU A 115 4.84 -6.42 -9.56
C LEU A 115 4.98 -5.37 -10.67
N ALA A 116 4.11 -5.44 -11.67
CA ALA A 116 4.13 -4.45 -12.76
C ALA A 116 3.88 -3.05 -12.24
N LYS A 117 2.94 -2.90 -11.31
CA LYS A 117 2.62 -1.60 -10.72
C LYS A 117 3.79 -1.09 -9.88
N VAL A 118 4.40 -1.95 -9.09
CA VAL A 118 5.57 -1.58 -8.28
C VAL A 118 6.72 -1.11 -9.19
N ARG A 119 7.02 -1.87 -10.23
CA ARG A 119 8.09 -1.50 -11.17
C ARG A 119 7.80 -0.21 -11.90
N GLN A 120 6.54 0.03 -12.22
CA GLN A 120 6.14 1.27 -12.87
C GLN A 120 6.42 2.48 -11.98
N LEU A 121 6.21 2.34 -10.68
CA LEU A 121 6.30 3.46 -9.75
C LEU A 121 7.72 3.68 -9.22
N ILE A 122 8.48 2.62 -8.94
CA ILE A 122 9.82 2.77 -8.36
C ILE A 122 10.92 2.04 -9.11
N GLY A 123 10.58 1.35 -10.20
CA GLY A 123 11.58 0.64 -10.98
C GLY A 123 11.95 -0.71 -10.39
N GLU A 124 12.99 -1.31 -10.94
CA GLU A 124 13.51 -2.58 -10.45
C GLU A 124 14.16 -2.40 -9.08
N ALA A 125 14.21 -3.49 -8.35
CA ALA A 125 14.77 -3.49 -7.00
C ALA A 125 16.24 -3.08 -6.95
#